data_933944fe875e9bad99de875395b6b426
#
_entry.id   933944fe875e9bad99de875395b6b426
#
_cell.length_a   1.000
_cell.length_b   1.000
_cell.length_c   1.000
_cell.angle_alpha   90.00
_cell.angle_beta   90.00
_cell.angle_gamma   90.00
#
_symmetry.space_group_name_H-M   'P 1'
#
loop_
_entity.id
_entity.type
_entity.pdbx_description
1 polymer ?
#
loop_
_entity_poly.entity_id
_entity_poly.type
_entity_poly.pdbx_seq_one_letter_code
_entity_poly.pdbx_strand_id
1 'polypeptide(L)'
;MLSYNHFTLDERKYLQELLSQDYSIRKIAGFLGRSPSSVSREIRRNRTRKQPKNKPNNRYWYHHWRAQILYTVRRKECGKSRRTLKPGTFVYWYVVEGLKRFWSPEQIAHRLPIDYPGLSISTSTIYRHLKAGDLQEVSRKKNLRRKDKQIRLRNPACMTIHPDRIIPDWPEEIRKRLRIGDWEGDTVYGGIGKGLLVTLVDRKTRFLCAAVIRSRNAAETRQAIVYLLNKLPCLSISLDNGSEFSEFQLLEKELQTSVYFAEPHKPWQRGTNENTNDILRFFYPKGYDFRTLSQQALQNVVDLINSRPRKCLGWKSPAEIFFDSSVALT
;
A
#
# COMPACT_ATOMS: atom_id res chain seq x y z
N MET A 1 -18.44 25.20 5.18
CA MET A 1 -19.54 24.49 4.50
C MET A 1 -20.55 24.05 5.56
N LEU A 2 -21.82 24.51 5.47
CA LEU A 2 -22.87 24.05 6.38
C LEU A 2 -23.16 22.57 6.10
N SER A 3 -22.91 21.70 7.06
CA SER A 3 -23.18 20.27 6.98
C SER A 3 -24.70 20.06 6.83
N TYR A 4 -25.13 19.41 5.76
CA TYR A 4 -26.54 19.06 5.55
C TYR A 4 -26.95 17.95 6.51
N ASN A 5 -27.77 18.27 7.51
CA ASN A 5 -28.32 17.30 8.46
C ASN A 5 -29.70 16.83 8.03
N HIS A 6 -29.90 15.51 7.95
CA HIS A 6 -31.21 14.92 7.69
C HIS A 6 -32.17 15.16 8.87
N PHE A 7 -33.48 15.10 8.60
CA PHE A 7 -34.49 15.14 9.66
C PHE A 7 -34.33 13.92 10.57
N THR A 8 -34.33 14.16 11.87
CA THR A 8 -34.36 13.09 12.90
C THR A 8 -35.78 12.54 13.07
N LEU A 9 -35.96 11.44 13.78
CA LEU A 9 -37.28 10.89 14.10
C LEU A 9 -38.05 11.88 14.97
N ASP A 10 -37.42 12.53 15.94
CA ASP A 10 -38.08 13.47 16.84
C ASP A 10 -38.51 14.76 16.11
N GLU A 11 -37.68 15.28 15.22
CA GLU A 11 -38.06 16.38 14.34
C GLU A 11 -39.27 16.00 13.44
N ARG A 12 -39.36 14.76 12.99
CA ARG A 12 -40.51 14.26 12.23
C ARG A 12 -41.80 14.16 13.06
N LYS A 13 -41.67 13.71 14.32
CA LYS A 13 -42.80 13.67 15.26
C LYS A 13 -43.31 15.09 15.50
N TYR A 14 -42.40 16.00 15.84
CA TYR A 14 -42.74 17.40 16.11
C TYR A 14 -43.31 18.11 14.87
N LEU A 15 -42.76 17.82 13.68
CA LEU A 15 -43.32 18.29 12.42
C LEU A 15 -44.78 17.85 12.22
N GLN A 16 -45.11 16.59 12.52
CA GLN A 16 -46.47 16.08 12.42
C GLN A 16 -47.41 16.79 13.39
N GLU A 17 -47.00 16.99 14.62
CA GLU A 17 -47.75 17.70 15.65
C GLU A 17 -48.05 19.13 15.21
N LEU A 18 -47.07 19.90 14.77
CA LEU A 18 -47.21 21.28 14.31
C LEU A 18 -48.10 21.35 13.05
N LEU A 19 -48.05 20.35 12.17
CA LEU A 19 -48.95 20.28 11.02
C LEU A 19 -50.41 20.00 11.44
N SER A 20 -50.65 19.22 12.52
CA SER A 20 -51.99 18.97 13.05
C SER A 20 -52.63 20.21 13.69
N GLN A 21 -51.79 21.15 14.16
CA GLN A 21 -52.15 22.44 14.72
C GLN A 21 -52.29 23.56 13.65
N ASP A 22 -52.28 23.22 12.37
CA ASP A 22 -52.40 24.14 11.21
C ASP A 22 -51.35 25.26 11.11
N TYR A 23 -50.18 25.09 11.73
CA TYR A 23 -49.10 26.06 11.59
C TYR A 23 -48.58 26.16 10.14
N SER A 24 -48.24 27.38 9.71
CA SER A 24 -47.66 27.61 8.39
C SER A 24 -46.24 26.99 8.31
N ILE A 25 -45.83 26.59 7.07
CA ILE A 25 -44.47 26.00 6.86
C ILE A 25 -43.38 26.94 7.34
N ARG A 26 -43.52 28.25 7.21
CA ARG A 26 -42.54 29.24 7.72
C ARG A 26 -42.44 29.20 9.23
N LYS A 27 -43.59 29.13 9.93
CA LYS A 27 -43.60 29.05 11.42
C LYS A 27 -43.06 27.73 11.93
N ILE A 28 -43.42 26.61 11.27
CA ILE A 28 -42.86 25.28 11.55
C ILE A 28 -41.32 25.27 11.35
N ALA A 29 -40.82 25.88 10.29
CA ALA A 29 -39.40 26.00 10.02
C ALA A 29 -38.65 26.74 11.13
N GLY A 30 -39.28 27.80 11.69
CA GLY A 30 -38.72 28.51 12.87
C GLY A 30 -38.65 27.62 14.08
N PHE A 31 -39.72 26.88 14.41
CA PHE A 31 -39.70 25.95 15.57
C PHE A 31 -38.68 24.80 15.44
N LEU A 32 -38.44 24.33 14.22
CA LEU A 32 -37.47 23.25 13.96
C LEU A 32 -36.05 23.73 13.72
N GLY A 33 -35.80 25.05 13.70
CA GLY A 33 -34.48 25.60 13.35
C GLY A 33 -34.02 25.21 11.92
N ARG A 34 -34.97 25.00 11.00
CA ARG A 34 -34.73 24.53 9.63
C ARG A 34 -35.20 25.59 8.58
N SER A 35 -34.65 25.49 7.38
CA SER A 35 -35.16 26.35 6.31
C SER A 35 -36.59 25.93 5.88
N PRO A 36 -37.49 26.87 5.50
CA PRO A 36 -38.83 26.57 5.01
C PRO A 36 -38.82 25.62 3.79
N SER A 37 -37.80 25.73 2.94
CA SER A 37 -37.61 24.85 1.78
C SER A 37 -37.29 23.42 2.17
N SER A 38 -36.57 23.21 3.28
CA SER A 38 -36.27 21.87 3.82
C SER A 38 -37.49 21.20 4.39
N VAL A 39 -38.31 21.95 5.14
CA VAL A 39 -39.58 21.46 5.71
C VAL A 39 -40.55 21.12 4.58
N SER A 40 -40.74 22.00 3.58
CA SER A 40 -41.58 21.76 2.43
C SER A 40 -41.16 20.51 1.64
N ARG A 41 -39.87 20.31 1.42
CA ARG A 41 -39.30 19.12 0.75
C ARG A 41 -39.55 17.84 1.56
N GLU A 42 -39.41 17.88 2.88
CA GLU A 42 -39.66 16.72 3.77
C GLU A 42 -41.13 16.32 3.69
N ILE A 43 -42.05 17.27 3.80
CA ILE A 43 -43.52 17.02 3.67
C ILE A 43 -43.83 16.46 2.29
N ARG A 44 -43.43 17.13 1.20
CA ARG A 44 -43.72 16.70 -0.17
C ARG A 44 -43.19 15.32 -0.50
N ARG A 45 -42.02 14.97 0.00
CA ARG A 45 -41.34 13.69 -0.24
C ARG A 45 -42.01 12.52 0.47
N ASN A 46 -42.69 12.76 1.60
CA ASN A 46 -43.17 11.72 2.48
C ASN A 46 -44.71 11.71 2.65
N ARG A 47 -45.44 12.64 2.01
CA ARG A 47 -46.89 12.65 2.02
C ARG A 47 -47.47 11.40 1.35
N THR A 48 -48.68 10.98 1.77
CA THR A 48 -49.44 9.92 1.11
C THR A 48 -50.06 10.45 -0.20
N ARG A 49 -50.02 9.63 -1.27
CA ARG A 49 -50.53 10.03 -2.61
C ARG A 49 -52.05 10.01 -2.72
N LYS A 50 -52.76 9.30 -1.85
CA LYS A 50 -54.23 9.24 -1.90
C LYS A 50 -54.84 10.36 -1.06
N GLN A 51 -55.39 11.40 -1.73
CA GLN A 51 -56.25 12.38 -1.10
C GLN A 51 -57.67 11.82 -0.98
N PRO A 52 -58.32 11.90 0.20
CA PRO A 52 -59.77 11.78 0.26
C PRO A 52 -60.38 13.00 -0.46
N LYS A 53 -61.42 12.73 -1.23
CA LYS A 53 -62.07 13.76 -2.08
C LYS A 53 -62.62 14.96 -1.30
N ASN A 54 -62.69 14.94 0.01
CA ASN A 54 -63.38 15.93 0.83
C ASN A 54 -62.51 16.78 1.77
N LYS A 55 -61.19 16.80 1.65
CA LYS A 55 -60.30 17.67 2.46
C LYS A 55 -59.29 18.40 1.61
N PRO A 56 -59.42 19.74 1.43
CA PRO A 56 -58.57 20.50 0.52
C PRO A 56 -57.14 20.74 1.03
N ASN A 57 -56.77 20.41 2.27
CA ASN A 57 -55.51 20.75 2.84
C ASN A 57 -54.55 19.53 2.92
N ASN A 58 -53.55 19.55 2.05
CA ASN A 58 -52.47 18.56 1.94
C ASN A 58 -51.64 18.32 3.23
N ARG A 59 -51.87 19.07 4.31
CA ARG A 59 -51.07 19.07 5.54
C ARG A 59 -51.31 17.86 6.42
N TYR A 60 -52.50 17.28 6.38
CA TYR A 60 -52.93 16.19 7.26
C TYR A 60 -52.42 14.79 6.89
N TRP A 61 -51.68 14.64 5.80
CA TRP A 61 -51.26 13.33 5.28
C TRP A 61 -49.79 13.06 5.48
N TYR A 62 -49.14 13.81 6.35
CA TYR A 62 -47.78 13.53 6.78
C TYR A 62 -47.81 12.69 8.05
N HIS A 63 -47.19 11.48 8.01
CA HIS A 63 -47.03 10.58 9.15
C HIS A 63 -45.56 10.39 9.43
N HIS A 64 -45.11 10.74 10.63
CA HIS A 64 -43.70 10.67 11.04
C HIS A 64 -43.10 9.27 10.90
N TRP A 65 -43.85 8.21 11.33
CA TRP A 65 -43.42 6.83 11.20
C TRP A 65 -43.24 6.38 9.75
N ARG A 66 -44.14 6.77 8.85
CA ARG A 66 -44.05 6.48 7.43
C ARG A 66 -42.88 7.24 6.81
N ALA A 67 -42.70 8.51 7.15
CA ALA A 67 -41.58 9.33 6.71
C ALA A 67 -40.24 8.72 7.13
N GLN A 68 -40.18 8.18 8.34
CA GLN A 68 -39.00 7.48 8.85
C GLN A 68 -38.72 6.18 8.09
N ILE A 69 -39.75 5.35 7.84
CA ILE A 69 -39.59 4.12 7.04
C ILE A 69 -39.09 4.45 5.63
N LEU A 70 -39.76 5.40 4.94
CA LEU A 70 -39.36 5.82 3.60
C LEU A 70 -37.95 6.42 3.56
N TYR A 71 -37.56 7.15 4.61
CA TYR A 71 -36.18 7.62 4.76
C TYR A 71 -35.21 6.46 4.87
N THR A 72 -35.49 5.49 5.73
CA THR A 72 -34.62 4.31 5.94
C THR A 72 -34.47 3.48 4.67
N VAL A 73 -35.57 3.25 3.94
CA VAL A 73 -35.56 2.54 2.64
C VAL A 73 -34.69 3.29 1.63
N ARG A 74 -34.93 4.60 1.45
CA ARG A 74 -34.12 5.43 0.54
C ARG A 74 -32.63 5.45 0.93
N ARG A 75 -32.33 5.48 2.24
CA ARG A 75 -30.92 5.42 2.70
C ARG A 75 -30.26 4.09 2.38
N LYS A 76 -30.98 2.98 2.52
CA LYS A 76 -30.51 1.66 2.11
C LYS A 76 -30.31 1.59 0.59
N GLU A 77 -31.17 2.21 -0.19
CA GLU A 77 -31.04 2.27 -1.65
C GLU A 77 -29.91 3.20 -2.12
N CYS A 78 -29.71 4.34 -1.46
CA CYS A 78 -28.55 5.20 -1.71
C CYS A 78 -27.22 4.50 -1.37
N GLY A 79 -27.24 3.57 -0.41
CA GLY A 79 -26.10 2.74 -0.05
C GLY A 79 -25.92 1.50 -0.95
N LYS A 80 -26.89 1.14 -1.79
CA LYS A 80 -26.73 0.10 -2.83
C LYS A 80 -25.81 0.63 -3.93
N SER A 81 -24.56 0.61 -3.58
CA SER A 81 -23.48 1.20 -4.33
C SER A 81 -23.39 0.61 -5.73
N ARG A 82 -23.03 1.46 -6.59
CA ARG A 82 -22.20 1.21 -7.75
C ARG A 82 -21.07 0.25 -7.36
N ARG A 83 -21.30 -1.06 -7.43
CA ARG A 83 -20.24 -2.05 -7.30
C ARG A 83 -19.33 -1.85 -8.49
N THR A 84 -18.28 -1.09 -8.28
CA THR A 84 -17.28 -0.77 -9.30
C THR A 84 -16.43 -1.98 -9.66
N LEU A 85 -16.33 -2.98 -8.76
CA LEU A 85 -15.68 -4.25 -8.98
C LEU A 85 -16.74 -5.34 -9.17
N LYS A 86 -17.14 -5.58 -10.41
CA LYS A 86 -18.04 -6.68 -10.76
C LYS A 86 -17.20 -7.84 -11.32
N PRO A 87 -17.42 -9.08 -10.87
CA PRO A 87 -16.85 -10.27 -11.52
C PRO A 87 -17.07 -10.21 -13.03
N GLY A 88 -16.08 -10.65 -13.80
CA GLY A 88 -16.12 -10.63 -15.27
C GLY A 88 -15.74 -9.29 -15.92
N THR A 89 -15.50 -8.22 -15.16
CA THR A 89 -14.97 -6.97 -15.71
C THR A 89 -13.44 -6.99 -15.74
N PHE A 90 -12.84 -6.28 -16.72
CA PHE A 90 -11.39 -6.15 -16.82
C PHE A 90 -10.75 -5.58 -15.55
N VAL A 91 -11.38 -4.54 -14.94
CA VAL A 91 -10.88 -3.93 -13.69
C VAL A 91 -10.89 -4.94 -12.53
N TYR A 92 -11.91 -5.81 -12.47
CA TYR A 92 -11.94 -6.89 -11.48
C TYR A 92 -10.77 -7.85 -11.67
N TRP A 93 -10.57 -8.33 -12.90
CA TRP A 93 -9.46 -9.21 -13.24
C TRP A 93 -8.10 -8.57 -12.90
N TYR A 94 -7.88 -7.32 -13.29
CA TYR A 94 -6.64 -6.59 -13.01
C TYR A 94 -6.36 -6.46 -11.50
N VAL A 95 -7.40 -6.18 -10.71
CA VAL A 95 -7.28 -6.09 -9.24
C VAL A 95 -6.92 -7.45 -8.64
N VAL A 96 -7.59 -8.52 -9.06
CA VAL A 96 -7.31 -9.87 -8.57
C VAL A 96 -5.88 -10.30 -8.92
N GLU A 97 -5.47 -10.06 -10.15
CA GLU A 97 -4.13 -10.42 -10.61
C GLU A 97 -3.03 -9.63 -9.89
N GLY A 98 -3.23 -8.32 -9.69
CA GLY A 98 -2.31 -7.50 -8.89
C GLY A 98 -2.21 -7.98 -7.44
N LEU A 99 -3.32 -8.38 -6.83
CA LEU A 99 -3.32 -8.96 -5.48
C LEU A 99 -2.63 -10.33 -5.42
N LYS A 100 -2.77 -11.18 -6.45
CA LYS A 100 -2.03 -12.45 -6.56
C LYS A 100 -0.52 -12.23 -6.63
N ARG A 101 -0.08 -11.17 -7.29
CA ARG A 101 1.32 -10.71 -7.33
C ARG A 101 1.76 -9.97 -6.06
N PHE A 102 0.95 -10.01 -5.00
CA PHE A 102 1.18 -9.36 -3.71
C PHE A 102 1.30 -7.83 -3.77
N TRP A 103 0.74 -7.17 -4.80
CA TRP A 103 0.64 -5.72 -4.84
C TRP A 103 -0.35 -5.23 -3.78
N SER A 104 -0.06 -4.08 -3.19
CA SER A 104 -1.02 -3.46 -2.28
C SER A 104 -2.18 -2.81 -3.06
N PRO A 105 -3.37 -2.64 -2.45
CA PRO A 105 -4.46 -1.90 -3.06
C PRO A 105 -4.07 -0.49 -3.56
N GLU A 106 -3.14 0.19 -2.88
CA GLU A 106 -2.61 1.48 -3.31
C GLU A 106 -1.80 1.35 -4.62
N GLN A 107 -0.93 0.34 -4.70
CA GLN A 107 -0.14 0.07 -5.90
C GLN A 107 -1.02 -0.25 -7.11
N ILE A 108 -2.04 -1.09 -6.92
CA ILE A 108 -3.00 -1.45 -7.98
C ILE A 108 -3.77 -0.22 -8.46
N ALA A 109 -4.29 0.59 -7.54
CA ALA A 109 -5.10 1.75 -7.85
C ALA A 109 -4.33 2.82 -8.65
N HIS A 110 -3.05 3.01 -8.33
CA HIS A 110 -2.22 3.99 -9.03
C HIS A 110 -1.58 3.45 -10.29
N ARG A 111 -1.36 2.14 -10.39
CA ARG A 111 -0.77 1.51 -11.57
C ARG A 111 -1.78 1.33 -12.70
N LEU A 112 -3.03 1.00 -12.40
CA LEU A 112 -4.08 0.78 -13.39
C LEU A 112 -4.21 1.90 -14.44
N PRO A 113 -4.30 3.19 -14.09
CA PRO A 113 -4.40 4.25 -15.08
C PRO A 113 -3.12 4.48 -15.90
N ILE A 114 -1.96 3.99 -15.44
CA ILE A 114 -0.69 4.03 -16.17
C ILE A 114 -0.69 2.95 -17.25
N ASP A 115 -1.06 1.72 -16.88
CA ASP A 115 -1.09 0.59 -17.81
C ASP A 115 -2.27 0.70 -18.80
N TYR A 116 -3.40 1.24 -18.35
CA TYR A 116 -4.65 1.34 -19.12
C TYR A 116 -5.29 2.72 -18.93
N PRO A 117 -4.88 3.72 -19.73
CA PRO A 117 -5.45 5.06 -19.68
C PRO A 117 -6.97 5.05 -19.82
N GLY A 118 -7.65 5.80 -18.96
CA GLY A 118 -9.13 5.86 -18.90
C GLY A 118 -9.77 4.89 -17.92
N LEU A 119 -9.04 3.90 -17.39
CA LEU A 119 -9.50 3.03 -16.31
C LEU A 119 -8.99 3.52 -14.97
N SER A 120 -9.84 3.50 -13.96
CA SER A 120 -9.46 3.89 -12.60
C SER A 120 -10.25 3.14 -11.54
N ILE A 121 -9.64 2.96 -10.39
CA ILE A 121 -10.29 2.41 -9.20
C ILE A 121 -9.68 3.05 -7.95
N SER A 122 -10.48 3.32 -6.93
CA SER A 122 -9.93 3.84 -5.68
C SER A 122 -9.40 2.74 -4.77
N THR A 123 -8.32 3.02 -4.06
CA THR A 123 -7.74 2.17 -3.01
C THR A 123 -8.81 1.72 -1.99
N SER A 124 -9.68 2.65 -1.58
CA SER A 124 -10.77 2.38 -0.63
C SER A 124 -11.79 1.37 -1.18
N THR A 125 -12.05 1.38 -2.49
CA THR A 125 -12.93 0.41 -3.13
C THR A 125 -12.34 -0.99 -3.07
N ILE A 126 -11.04 -1.15 -3.38
CA ILE A 126 -10.35 -2.45 -3.31
C ILE A 126 -10.39 -3.00 -1.87
N TYR A 127 -10.05 -2.17 -0.87
CA TYR A 127 -10.12 -2.60 0.54
C TYR A 127 -11.52 -3.00 0.97
N ARG A 128 -12.56 -2.30 0.52
CA ARG A 128 -13.95 -2.62 0.83
C ARG A 128 -14.35 -3.99 0.30
N HIS A 129 -14.01 -4.30 -0.95
CA HIS A 129 -14.29 -5.60 -1.56
C HIS A 129 -13.46 -6.74 -0.92
N LEU A 130 -12.20 -6.48 -0.57
CA LEU A 130 -11.38 -7.42 0.22
C LEU A 130 -11.97 -7.68 1.61
N LYS A 131 -12.56 -6.67 2.26
CA LYS A 131 -13.21 -6.82 3.57
C LYS A 131 -14.54 -7.57 3.46
N ALA A 132 -15.29 -7.34 2.40
CA ALA A 132 -16.57 -8.01 2.15
C ALA A 132 -16.41 -9.47 1.69
N GLY A 133 -15.20 -9.89 1.28
CA GLY A 133 -14.97 -11.22 0.73
C GLY A 133 -15.47 -11.40 -0.71
N ASP A 134 -15.74 -10.30 -1.41
CA ASP A 134 -16.28 -10.32 -2.78
C ASP A 134 -15.24 -10.79 -3.84
N LEU A 135 -13.97 -10.90 -3.46
CA LEU A 135 -12.87 -11.32 -4.32
C LEU A 135 -12.54 -12.79 -4.04
N GLN A 136 -13.09 -13.70 -4.85
CA GLN A 136 -13.11 -15.15 -4.56
C GLN A 136 -11.73 -15.80 -4.39
N GLU A 137 -10.71 -15.36 -5.14
CA GLU A 137 -9.40 -16.01 -5.18
C GLU A 137 -8.35 -15.40 -4.26
N VAL A 138 -8.64 -14.25 -3.67
CA VAL A 138 -7.69 -13.46 -2.88
C VAL A 138 -8.27 -13.05 -1.54
N SER A 139 -7.42 -12.93 -0.53
CA SER A 139 -7.84 -12.49 0.80
C SER A 139 -6.80 -11.61 1.46
N ARG A 140 -7.24 -10.79 2.44
CA ARG A 140 -6.34 -9.91 3.21
C ARG A 140 -5.22 -10.69 3.89
N LYS A 141 -5.53 -11.87 4.44
CA LYS A 141 -4.56 -12.72 5.16
C LYS A 141 -3.50 -13.33 4.23
N LYS A 142 -3.89 -13.72 3.01
CA LYS A 142 -2.99 -14.36 2.04
C LYS A 142 -2.16 -13.34 1.27
N ASN A 143 -2.81 -12.29 0.77
CA ASN A 143 -2.26 -11.44 -0.28
C ASN A 143 -1.75 -10.08 0.21
N LEU A 144 -2.12 -9.62 1.43
CA LEU A 144 -1.62 -8.37 1.97
C LEU A 144 -0.48 -8.58 2.97
N ARG A 145 0.58 -7.78 2.84
CA ARG A 145 1.80 -7.86 3.66
C ARG A 145 1.53 -7.82 5.17
N ARG A 146 0.61 -6.98 5.63
CA ARG A 146 0.36 -6.79 7.07
C ARG A 146 -0.56 -7.83 7.70
N LYS A 147 -1.23 -8.66 6.91
CA LYS A 147 -2.11 -9.75 7.40
C LYS A 147 -3.01 -9.32 8.57
N ASP A 148 -3.57 -8.11 8.53
CA ASP A 148 -4.38 -7.48 9.60
C ASP A 148 -3.65 -7.17 10.93
N LYS A 149 -2.33 -7.24 10.99
CA LYS A 149 -1.56 -6.88 12.19
C LYS A 149 -1.51 -5.36 12.37
N GLN A 150 -1.73 -4.91 13.61
CA GLN A 150 -1.52 -3.50 14.00
C GLN A 150 -0.04 -3.14 13.94
N ILE A 151 0.24 -1.86 13.64
CA ILE A 151 1.61 -1.32 13.64
C ILE A 151 2.08 -1.26 15.08
N ARG A 152 3.11 -2.06 15.44
CA ARG A 152 3.86 -1.85 16.67
C ARG A 152 5.04 -0.96 16.34
N LEU A 153 5.13 0.19 17.02
CA LEU A 153 6.34 1.02 17.00
C LEU A 153 7.49 0.20 17.59
N ARG A 154 8.60 0.09 16.86
CA ARG A 154 9.82 -0.55 17.35
C ARG A 154 10.68 0.48 18.05
N ASN A 155 11.11 0.19 19.26
CA ASN A 155 12.22 0.90 19.88
C ASN A 155 13.53 0.51 19.17
N PRO A 156 14.41 1.45 18.81
CA PRO A 156 15.70 1.12 18.21
C PRO A 156 16.60 0.42 19.24
N ALA A 157 17.08 -0.77 18.88
CA ALA A 157 18.11 -1.44 19.65
C ALA A 157 19.49 -0.82 19.33
N CYS A 158 20.25 -0.53 20.36
CA CYS A 158 21.60 0.01 20.28
C CYS A 158 22.60 -1.13 20.03
N MET A 159 23.45 -0.99 19.00
CA MET A 159 24.63 -1.85 18.79
C MET A 159 25.87 -0.99 18.65
N THR A 160 26.96 -1.36 19.35
CA THR A 160 28.23 -0.65 19.39
C THR A 160 29.18 -1.23 18.36
N ILE A 161 29.81 -0.40 17.52
CA ILE A 161 30.81 -0.78 16.52
C ILE A 161 31.98 0.21 16.53
N HIS A 162 33.20 -0.30 16.27
CA HIS A 162 34.48 0.41 16.36
C HIS A 162 34.71 1.45 15.24
N PRO A 163 35.42 2.58 15.52
CA PRO A 163 35.40 3.80 14.72
C PRO A 163 36.35 3.89 13.52
N ASP A 164 37.17 2.88 13.20
CA ASP A 164 38.36 3.10 12.35
C ASP A 164 38.15 3.11 10.82
N ARG A 165 36.90 2.98 10.32
CA ARG A 165 36.58 3.07 8.88
C ARG A 165 35.25 3.78 8.61
N ILE A 166 35.11 4.92 9.20
CA ILE A 166 33.97 5.83 8.92
C ILE A 166 34.35 6.60 7.66
N ILE A 167 33.60 6.43 6.58
CA ILE A 167 33.72 7.27 5.40
C ILE A 167 32.87 8.51 5.62
N PRO A 168 33.47 9.68 5.80
CA PRO A 168 32.73 10.88 6.16
C PRO A 168 31.83 11.37 5.02
N ASP A 169 32.17 11.09 3.75
CA ASP A 169 31.42 11.64 2.62
C ASP A 169 31.27 10.62 1.47
N TRP A 170 30.06 10.06 1.37
CA TRP A 170 29.66 9.47 0.10
C TRP A 170 29.66 10.55 -1.00
N PRO A 171 30.16 10.26 -2.20
CA PRO A 171 29.98 11.12 -3.34
C PRO A 171 28.52 11.56 -3.48
N GLU A 172 28.32 12.81 -3.90
CA GLU A 172 27.00 13.41 -3.95
C GLU A 172 26.02 12.61 -4.84
N GLU A 173 26.53 12.02 -5.91
CA GLU A 173 25.77 11.18 -6.82
C GLU A 173 25.21 9.94 -6.11
N ILE A 174 25.99 9.30 -5.24
CA ILE A 174 25.54 8.15 -4.43
C ILE A 174 24.48 8.61 -3.43
N ARG A 175 24.73 9.72 -2.75
CA ARG A 175 23.80 10.28 -1.75
C ARG A 175 22.48 10.67 -2.37
N LYS A 176 22.49 11.35 -3.52
CA LYS A 176 21.31 11.79 -4.27
C LYS A 176 20.68 10.68 -5.12
N ARG A 177 21.28 9.48 -5.21
CA ARG A 177 20.78 8.35 -5.99
C ARG A 177 20.59 8.68 -7.48
N LEU A 178 21.57 9.34 -8.09
CA LEU A 178 21.45 9.88 -9.45
C LEU A 178 21.73 8.83 -10.53
N ARG A 179 22.53 7.81 -10.23
CA ARG A 179 23.01 6.84 -11.21
C ARG A 179 22.61 5.41 -10.86
N ILE A 180 22.56 4.53 -11.84
CA ILE A 180 22.37 3.09 -11.69
C ILE A 180 23.73 2.45 -11.47
N GLY A 181 23.78 1.37 -10.67
CA GLY A 181 25.01 0.68 -10.34
C GLY A 181 25.59 1.07 -8.98
N ASP A 182 24.91 1.90 -8.21
CA ASP A 182 25.23 2.13 -6.81
C ASP A 182 24.38 1.17 -5.94
N TRP A 183 25.01 0.13 -5.38
CA TRP A 183 24.33 -0.94 -4.67
C TRP A 183 24.38 -0.77 -3.14
N GLU A 184 23.30 -1.12 -2.47
CA GLU A 184 23.28 -1.33 -1.01
C GLU A 184 23.26 -2.84 -0.76
N GLY A 185 24.30 -3.39 -0.12
CA GLY A 185 24.40 -4.80 0.24
C GLY A 185 24.01 -5.06 1.69
N ASP A 186 23.35 -6.18 1.95
CA ASP A 186 22.96 -6.64 3.29
C ASP A 186 22.84 -8.16 3.35
N THR A 187 22.68 -8.70 4.55
CA THR A 187 22.41 -10.12 4.75
C THR A 187 21.08 -10.34 5.48
N VAL A 188 20.31 -11.32 5.05
CA VAL A 188 19.07 -11.72 5.71
C VAL A 188 19.25 -13.06 6.39
N TYR A 189 19.54 -13.03 7.69
CA TYR A 189 19.93 -14.18 8.49
C TYR A 189 18.74 -15.11 8.81
N GLY A 190 18.88 -16.41 8.55
CA GLY A 190 17.88 -17.44 8.85
C GLY A 190 17.86 -17.89 10.33
N GLY A 191 18.99 -17.75 11.01
CA GLY A 191 19.24 -18.26 12.35
C GLY A 191 20.50 -19.14 12.38
N ILE A 192 20.94 -19.53 13.56
CA ILE A 192 22.10 -20.37 13.73
C ILE A 192 21.95 -21.67 12.91
N GLY A 193 22.91 -21.96 12.04
CA GLY A 193 22.93 -23.14 11.19
C GLY A 193 21.86 -23.21 10.10
N LYS A 194 21.15 -22.09 9.78
CA LYS A 194 20.05 -22.07 8.79
C LYS A 194 20.37 -21.31 7.50
N GLY A 195 21.63 -20.97 7.28
CA GLY A 195 22.02 -20.18 6.12
C GLY A 195 21.51 -18.75 6.14
N LEU A 196 21.77 -18.00 5.08
CA LEU A 196 21.35 -16.61 4.93
C LEU A 196 21.20 -16.25 3.44
N LEU A 197 20.56 -15.11 3.18
CA LEU A 197 20.55 -14.48 1.86
C LEU A 197 21.53 -13.31 1.85
N VAL A 198 22.32 -13.22 0.79
CA VAL A 198 22.97 -11.97 0.41
C VAL A 198 21.97 -11.19 -0.46
N THR A 199 21.77 -9.93 -0.15
CA THR A 199 20.87 -9.05 -0.88
C THR A 199 21.60 -7.79 -1.34
N LEU A 200 21.40 -7.42 -2.58
CA LEU A 200 21.94 -6.21 -3.19
C LEU A 200 20.79 -5.42 -3.80
N VAL A 201 20.64 -4.16 -3.40
CA VAL A 201 19.57 -3.29 -3.90
C VAL A 201 20.19 -2.06 -4.55
N ASP A 202 19.90 -1.85 -5.83
CA ASP A 202 20.29 -0.62 -6.52
C ASP A 202 19.61 0.60 -5.90
N ARG A 203 20.39 1.61 -5.55
CA ARG A 203 19.92 2.77 -4.78
C ARG A 203 18.95 3.65 -5.55
N LYS A 204 19.09 3.77 -6.86
CA LYS A 204 18.23 4.58 -7.72
C LYS A 204 16.94 3.85 -8.06
N THR A 205 17.05 2.67 -8.62
CA THR A 205 15.92 1.93 -9.19
C THR A 205 15.19 1.03 -8.21
N ARG A 206 15.82 0.74 -7.04
CA ARG A 206 15.31 -0.24 -6.05
C ARG A 206 15.32 -1.68 -6.57
N PHE A 207 16.06 -1.95 -7.65
CA PHE A 207 16.20 -3.28 -8.21
C PHE A 207 16.95 -4.17 -7.23
N LEU A 208 16.40 -5.35 -6.95
CA LEU A 208 16.93 -6.32 -6.01
C LEU A 208 17.61 -7.47 -6.74
N CYS A 209 18.83 -7.81 -6.31
CA CYS A 209 19.46 -9.09 -6.56
C CYS A 209 19.63 -9.84 -5.24
N ALA A 210 19.48 -11.16 -5.23
CA ALA A 210 19.67 -11.96 -4.04
C ALA A 210 20.22 -13.34 -4.36
N ALA A 211 21.07 -13.86 -3.46
CA ALA A 211 21.62 -15.21 -3.52
C ALA A 211 21.53 -15.90 -2.17
N VAL A 212 21.36 -17.24 -2.20
CA VAL A 212 21.42 -18.09 -1.02
C VAL A 212 22.86 -18.44 -0.74
N ILE A 213 23.31 -18.26 0.51
CA ILE A 213 24.58 -18.81 1.00
C ILE A 213 24.34 -19.67 2.24
N ARG A 214 25.20 -20.68 2.44
CA ARG A 214 24.96 -21.71 3.46
C ARG A 214 25.49 -21.32 4.82
N SER A 215 26.56 -20.53 4.84
CA SER A 215 27.22 -20.09 6.08
C SER A 215 27.49 -18.58 6.06
N ARG A 216 27.68 -18.00 7.25
CA ARG A 216 28.11 -16.60 7.39
C ARG A 216 29.64 -16.54 7.22
N ASN A 217 30.09 -16.71 5.98
CA ASN A 217 31.50 -16.76 5.62
C ASN A 217 31.80 -15.62 4.63
N ALA A 218 32.91 -14.90 4.81
CA ALA A 218 33.31 -13.79 3.99
C ALA A 218 33.53 -14.19 2.52
N ALA A 219 34.22 -15.33 2.31
CA ALA A 219 34.50 -15.84 0.97
C ALA A 219 33.20 -16.22 0.21
N GLU A 220 32.25 -16.93 0.85
CA GLU A 220 30.95 -17.25 0.24
C GLU A 220 30.14 -15.98 -0.06
N THR A 221 30.19 -14.99 0.85
CA THR A 221 29.49 -13.70 0.67
C THR A 221 30.07 -12.94 -0.51
N ARG A 222 31.40 -12.84 -0.62
CA ARG A 222 32.09 -12.22 -1.74
C ARG A 222 31.75 -12.91 -3.06
N GLN A 223 31.86 -14.22 -3.13
CA GLN A 223 31.51 -14.99 -4.33
C GLN A 223 30.06 -14.77 -4.77
N ALA A 224 29.13 -14.73 -3.80
CA ALA A 224 27.73 -14.45 -4.08
C ALA A 224 27.51 -13.03 -4.65
N ILE A 225 28.17 -12.03 -4.10
CA ILE A 225 28.09 -10.64 -4.60
C ILE A 225 28.66 -10.56 -6.03
N VAL A 226 29.84 -11.16 -6.28
CA VAL A 226 30.46 -11.21 -7.62
C VAL A 226 29.52 -11.90 -8.60
N TYR A 227 28.98 -13.07 -8.25
CA TYR A 227 28.01 -13.78 -9.08
C TYR A 227 26.80 -12.94 -9.45
N LEU A 228 26.24 -12.21 -8.50
CA LEU A 228 25.05 -11.38 -8.72
C LEU A 228 25.32 -10.15 -9.59
N LEU A 229 26.50 -9.53 -9.50
CA LEU A 229 26.84 -8.28 -10.17
C LEU A 229 27.67 -8.43 -11.44
N ASN A 230 28.19 -9.61 -11.75
CA ASN A 230 29.12 -9.86 -12.85
C ASN A 230 28.68 -9.31 -14.22
N LYS A 231 27.34 -9.21 -14.45
CA LYS A 231 26.76 -8.72 -15.73
C LYS A 231 25.93 -7.46 -15.55
N LEU A 232 26.01 -6.83 -14.40
CA LEU A 232 25.22 -5.64 -14.08
C LEU A 232 26.14 -4.45 -13.87
N PRO A 233 25.67 -3.21 -14.12
CA PRO A 233 26.41 -2.03 -13.77
C PRO A 233 26.78 -2.02 -12.29
N CYS A 234 28.06 -1.88 -11.95
CA CYS A 234 28.54 -1.83 -10.57
C CYS A 234 29.54 -0.70 -10.40
N LEU A 235 29.07 0.45 -9.93
CA LEU A 235 29.88 1.66 -9.73
C LEU A 235 30.34 1.79 -8.28
N SER A 236 29.48 1.38 -7.34
CA SER A 236 29.80 1.35 -5.93
C SER A 236 28.95 0.33 -5.17
N ILE A 237 29.48 -0.16 -4.05
CA ILE A 237 28.74 -1.05 -3.15
C ILE A 237 28.81 -0.45 -1.74
N SER A 238 27.69 -0.27 -1.09
CA SER A 238 27.60 0.19 0.30
C SER A 238 27.19 -0.98 1.21
N LEU A 239 28.02 -1.29 2.19
CA LEU A 239 27.88 -2.42 3.09
C LEU A 239 27.73 -1.95 4.55
N ASP A 240 27.34 -2.83 5.46
CA ASP A 240 27.54 -2.61 6.89
C ASP A 240 28.90 -3.16 7.35
N ASN A 241 29.22 -2.89 8.62
CA ASN A 241 30.48 -3.36 9.20
C ASN A 241 30.39 -4.83 9.68
N GLY A 242 29.62 -5.66 8.99
CA GLY A 242 29.51 -7.08 9.29
C GLY A 242 30.79 -7.86 8.95
N SER A 243 31.17 -8.84 9.78
CA SER A 243 32.35 -9.70 9.55
C SER A 243 32.25 -10.48 8.22
N GLU A 244 31.04 -10.72 7.71
CA GLU A 244 30.78 -11.34 6.42
C GLU A 244 31.26 -10.53 5.22
N PHE A 245 31.57 -9.25 5.41
CA PHE A 245 32.10 -8.36 4.38
C PHE A 245 33.60 -8.06 4.55
N SER A 246 34.31 -8.82 5.37
CA SER A 246 35.75 -8.58 5.64
C SER A 246 36.65 -8.72 4.40
N GLU A 247 36.22 -9.46 3.37
CA GLU A 247 36.97 -9.60 2.11
C GLU A 247 36.65 -8.49 1.07
N PHE A 248 36.21 -7.33 1.51
CA PHE A 248 35.79 -6.24 0.63
C PHE A 248 36.89 -5.75 -0.33
N GLN A 249 38.16 -5.81 0.06
CA GLN A 249 39.28 -5.42 -0.81
C GLN A 249 39.44 -6.36 -2.03
N LEU A 250 39.12 -7.65 -1.85
CA LEU A 250 39.09 -8.59 -2.96
C LEU A 250 37.85 -8.33 -3.85
N LEU A 251 36.73 -7.97 -3.25
CA LEU A 251 35.51 -7.60 -3.96
C LEU A 251 35.73 -6.36 -4.85
N GLU A 252 36.44 -5.33 -4.34
CA GLU A 252 36.81 -4.14 -5.11
C GLU A 252 37.66 -4.50 -6.34
N LYS A 253 38.61 -5.40 -6.17
CA LYS A 253 39.48 -5.86 -7.29
C LYS A 253 38.69 -6.67 -8.33
N GLU A 254 37.83 -7.58 -7.91
CA GLU A 254 37.10 -8.47 -8.81
C GLU A 254 36.03 -7.73 -9.62
N LEU A 255 35.33 -6.77 -9.00
CA LEU A 255 34.26 -6.00 -9.65
C LEU A 255 34.73 -4.64 -10.19
N GLN A 256 36.00 -4.27 -9.97
CA GLN A 256 36.55 -2.94 -10.34
C GLN A 256 35.66 -1.80 -9.82
N THR A 257 35.23 -1.89 -8.57
CA THR A 257 34.27 -0.98 -7.94
C THR A 257 34.80 -0.43 -6.62
N SER A 258 34.17 0.58 -6.07
CA SER A 258 34.46 1.12 -4.74
C SER A 258 33.50 0.58 -3.69
N VAL A 259 34.00 0.08 -2.58
CA VAL A 259 33.20 -0.38 -1.46
C VAL A 259 33.19 0.67 -0.34
N TYR A 260 32.00 1.04 0.10
CA TYR A 260 31.75 1.99 1.18
C TYR A 260 31.08 1.31 2.35
N PHE A 261 31.40 1.69 3.57
CA PHE A 261 30.76 1.20 4.78
C PHE A 261 29.86 2.25 5.39
N ALA A 262 28.66 1.83 5.80
CA ALA A 262 27.73 2.70 6.52
C ALA A 262 28.33 3.11 7.86
N GLU A 263 28.14 4.39 8.24
CA GLU A 263 28.58 4.85 9.56
C GLU A 263 27.83 4.11 10.69
N PRO A 264 28.52 3.79 11.76
CA PRO A 264 27.88 3.24 12.96
C PRO A 264 26.74 4.13 13.45
N HIS A 265 25.65 3.53 13.91
CA HIS A 265 24.49 4.23 14.45
C HIS A 265 23.70 5.14 13.48
N LYS A 266 23.95 5.07 12.16
CA LYS A 266 23.19 5.80 11.16
C LYS A 266 22.33 4.86 10.25
N PRO A 267 21.32 4.15 10.80
CA PRO A 267 20.55 3.17 10.03
C PRO A 267 19.79 3.79 8.87
N TRP A 268 19.49 5.10 8.92
CA TRP A 268 18.84 5.82 7.81
C TRP A 268 19.67 5.86 6.53
N GLN A 269 20.99 5.70 6.58
CA GLN A 269 21.85 5.60 5.38
C GLN A 269 21.51 4.36 4.54
N ARG A 270 20.94 3.32 5.15
CA ARG A 270 20.59 2.02 4.54
C ARG A 270 19.09 1.72 4.53
N GLY A 271 18.26 2.76 4.53
CA GLY A 271 16.80 2.60 4.55
C GLY A 271 16.21 1.84 3.35
N THR A 272 16.95 1.72 2.23
CA THR A 272 16.53 0.93 1.07
C THR A 272 16.54 -0.55 1.38
N ASN A 273 17.63 -1.04 2.01
CA ASN A 273 17.76 -2.44 2.40
C ASN A 273 16.76 -2.84 3.46
N GLU A 274 16.55 -2.02 4.50
CA GLU A 274 15.58 -2.30 5.55
C GLU A 274 14.17 -2.54 4.96
N ASN A 275 13.72 -1.66 4.08
CA ASN A 275 12.42 -1.83 3.42
C ASN A 275 12.37 -3.08 2.54
N THR A 276 13.44 -3.40 1.82
CA THR A 276 13.51 -4.58 0.93
C THR A 276 13.57 -5.87 1.74
N ASN A 277 14.37 -5.90 2.79
CA ASN A 277 14.47 -7.03 3.70
C ASN A 277 13.14 -7.30 4.43
N ASP A 278 12.40 -6.25 4.78
CA ASP A 278 11.05 -6.38 5.31
C ASP A 278 10.06 -7.01 4.31
N ILE A 279 10.25 -6.77 3.00
CA ILE A 279 9.44 -7.42 1.96
C ILE A 279 9.87 -8.89 1.81
N LEU A 280 11.17 -9.18 1.80
CA LEU A 280 11.68 -10.56 1.78
C LEU A 280 11.19 -11.37 3.00
N ARG A 281 11.11 -10.73 4.19
CA ARG A 281 10.59 -11.35 5.41
C ARG A 281 9.09 -11.68 5.38
N PHE A 282 8.35 -11.13 4.44
CA PHE A 282 6.98 -11.58 4.17
C PHE A 282 6.95 -12.98 3.56
N PHE A 283 7.89 -13.29 2.67
CA PHE A 283 8.03 -14.60 2.03
C PHE A 283 8.83 -15.57 2.90
N TYR A 284 9.89 -15.11 3.54
CA TYR A 284 10.82 -15.86 4.38
C TYR A 284 10.82 -15.30 5.81
N PRO A 285 9.91 -15.74 6.69
CA PRO A 285 9.81 -15.26 8.07
C PRO A 285 11.10 -15.51 8.86
N LYS A 286 11.24 -14.82 9.99
CA LYS A 286 12.38 -15.08 10.90
C LYS A 286 12.41 -16.56 11.31
N GLY A 287 13.60 -17.17 11.26
CA GLY A 287 13.80 -18.58 11.55
C GLY A 287 13.64 -19.51 10.34
N TYR A 288 13.38 -18.98 9.15
CA TYR A 288 13.35 -19.76 7.91
C TYR A 288 14.72 -20.41 7.62
N ASP A 289 14.73 -21.67 7.23
CA ASP A 289 15.97 -22.39 6.88
C ASP A 289 16.31 -22.16 5.40
N PHE A 290 17.21 -21.23 5.13
CA PHE A 290 17.63 -20.89 3.77
C PHE A 290 18.43 -22.00 3.07
N ARG A 291 18.95 -22.99 3.80
CA ARG A 291 19.66 -24.15 3.19
C ARG A 291 18.73 -25.02 2.34
N THR A 292 17.42 -24.98 2.64
CA THR A 292 16.38 -25.71 1.88
C THR A 292 15.86 -24.92 0.68
N LEU A 293 16.24 -23.64 0.57
CA LEU A 293 15.77 -22.77 -0.51
C LEU A 293 16.67 -22.92 -1.73
N SER A 294 16.09 -23.29 -2.88
CA SER A 294 16.82 -23.27 -4.15
C SER A 294 16.97 -21.85 -4.69
N GLN A 295 18.06 -21.59 -5.42
CA GLN A 295 18.29 -20.28 -6.05
C GLN A 295 17.14 -19.91 -7.01
N GLN A 296 16.56 -20.88 -7.73
CA GLN A 296 15.42 -20.64 -8.62
C GLN A 296 14.16 -20.20 -7.86
N ALA A 297 13.88 -20.81 -6.70
CA ALA A 297 12.73 -20.43 -5.88
C ALA A 297 12.93 -19.01 -5.28
N LEU A 298 14.17 -18.66 -4.92
CA LEU A 298 14.52 -17.31 -4.51
C LEU A 298 14.33 -16.32 -5.65
N GLN A 299 14.80 -16.66 -6.86
CA GLN A 299 14.68 -15.79 -8.04
C GLN A 299 13.21 -15.48 -8.37
N ASN A 300 12.32 -16.45 -8.27
CA ASN A 300 10.88 -16.22 -8.47
C ASN A 300 10.32 -15.16 -7.50
N VAL A 301 10.79 -15.15 -6.25
CA VAL A 301 10.39 -14.13 -5.26
C VAL A 301 11.05 -12.78 -5.57
N VAL A 302 12.31 -12.78 -5.98
CA VAL A 302 13.03 -11.56 -6.42
C VAL A 302 12.30 -10.91 -7.59
N ASP A 303 11.85 -11.69 -8.58
CA ASP A 303 11.10 -11.19 -9.74
C ASP A 303 9.75 -10.61 -9.35
N LEU A 304 9.03 -11.23 -8.40
CA LEU A 304 7.81 -10.65 -7.83
C LEU A 304 8.06 -9.31 -7.13
N ILE A 305 9.21 -9.17 -6.45
CA ILE A 305 9.60 -7.92 -5.78
C ILE A 305 10.00 -6.85 -6.79
N ASN A 306 10.74 -7.22 -7.83
CA ASN A 306 11.22 -6.33 -8.87
C ASN A 306 10.12 -5.88 -9.84
N SER A 307 9.08 -6.68 -10.04
CA SER A 307 7.89 -6.30 -10.82
C SER A 307 6.87 -5.46 -10.05
N ARG A 308 7.11 -5.23 -8.76
CA ARG A 308 6.16 -4.53 -7.89
C ARG A 308 6.26 -3.02 -8.05
N PRO A 309 5.16 -2.29 -8.38
CA PRO A 309 5.15 -0.84 -8.50
C PRO A 309 5.60 -0.14 -7.21
N ARG A 310 6.41 0.92 -7.33
CA ARG A 310 6.92 1.69 -6.19
C ARG A 310 6.50 3.16 -6.29
N LYS A 311 5.95 3.69 -5.22
CA LYS A 311 5.54 5.11 -5.15
C LYS A 311 6.72 6.07 -5.42
N CYS A 312 7.90 5.76 -4.86
CA CYS A 312 9.13 6.56 -5.05
C CYS A 312 9.68 6.51 -6.49
N LEU A 313 9.16 5.63 -7.33
CA LEU A 313 9.51 5.47 -8.74
C LEU A 313 8.37 5.93 -9.68
N GLY A 314 7.46 6.77 -9.19
CA GLY A 314 6.29 7.19 -9.96
C GLY A 314 5.36 6.04 -10.34
N TRP A 315 5.26 5.02 -9.49
CA TRP A 315 4.47 3.80 -9.68
C TRP A 315 4.98 2.87 -10.79
N LYS A 316 6.17 3.11 -11.30
CA LYS A 316 6.91 2.12 -12.09
C LYS A 316 7.52 1.06 -11.19
N SER A 317 7.79 -0.12 -11.75
CA SER A 317 8.49 -1.19 -11.03
C SER A 317 10.02 -0.98 -11.07
N PRO A 318 10.78 -1.55 -10.12
CA PRO A 318 12.24 -1.58 -10.16
C PRO A 318 12.80 -2.11 -11.49
N ALA A 319 12.24 -3.20 -12.00
CA ALA A 319 12.69 -3.81 -13.24
C ALA A 319 12.50 -2.89 -14.45
N GLU A 320 11.35 -2.19 -14.55
CA GLU A 320 11.10 -1.24 -15.65
C GLU A 320 12.15 -0.14 -15.67
N ILE A 321 12.49 0.43 -14.50
CA ILE A 321 13.46 1.53 -14.46
C ILE A 321 14.89 1.05 -14.63
N PHE A 322 15.22 -0.13 -14.09
CA PHE A 322 16.58 -0.67 -14.17
C PHE A 322 16.94 -1.03 -15.62
N PHE A 323 16.06 -1.73 -16.34
CA PHE A 323 16.32 -2.19 -17.70
C PHE A 323 16.09 -1.08 -18.74
N ASP A 324 15.10 -0.22 -18.57
CA ASP A 324 14.90 0.95 -19.46
C ASP A 324 16.11 1.88 -19.48
N SER A 325 16.79 2.02 -18.33
CA SER A 325 17.98 2.87 -18.23
C SER A 325 19.27 2.15 -18.64
N SER A 326 19.33 0.81 -18.57
CA SER A 326 20.50 0.03 -19.01
C SER A 326 20.66 0.01 -20.53
N VAL A 327 19.58 0.16 -21.29
CA VAL A 327 19.62 0.30 -22.75
C VAL A 327 20.26 1.63 -23.18
N ALA A 328 20.23 2.65 -22.34
CA ALA A 328 20.84 3.95 -22.61
C ALA A 328 22.34 4.01 -22.25
N LEU A 329 22.90 2.98 -21.61
CA LEU A 329 24.31 2.91 -21.19
C LEU A 329 25.15 1.96 -22.08
N THR A 330 24.56 1.33 -23.09
CA THR A 330 25.24 0.57 -24.13
C THR A 330 25.46 1.41 -25.37
#